data_023a6472177d163c0135dd8527867cca
#
_entry.id   023a6472177d163c0135dd8527867cca
#
_cell.length_a   1.000
_cell.length_b   1.000
_cell.length_c   1.000
_cell.angle_alpha   90.00
_cell.angle_beta   90.00
_cell.angle_gamma   90.00
#
_symmetry.space_group_name_H-M   'P 1'
#
loop_
_entity.id
_entity.type
_entity.pdbx_description
1 polymer ?
#
loop_
_entity_poly.entity_id
_entity_poly.type
_entity_poly.pdbx_seq_one_letter_code
_entity_poly.pdbx_strand_id
1 'polypeptide(L)'
;MTDQPLPEVFEVPAKKDDETKPKKISLSLVIAILALGLSIYSVSQNGNDAVSGTNSEAIGNNDLYSAPANLPDMIAKVEQSLVDIMCGDSGGTGFALDGDVSEGYASVIVTNHHVIEKCLAEGIEPTVAIGPDYEEETDAKIYSFDEDNDLALIEITTKIPSLPEATEFAKRGWWSMAIGNPYDSGFEVTLYNNVTFGNITNVVDEFFNYTTATINKGNSGGPLVNSRGELIGINTWASSGTEDGVWNIAVDSDALCEKLYDCGE
;
A
#
# COMPACT_ATOMS: atom_id res chain seq x y z
N MET A 1 -43.56 -17.69 -15.65
CA MET A 1 -42.72 -18.76 -15.07
C MET A 1 -41.95 -19.36 -16.22
N THR A 2 -40.76 -18.91 -16.47
CA THR A 2 -39.87 -19.42 -17.54
C THR A 2 -38.75 -20.14 -16.85
N ASP A 3 -38.79 -21.50 -16.98
CA ASP A 3 -37.70 -22.40 -16.55
C ASP A 3 -36.44 -22.04 -17.33
N GLN A 4 -35.43 -21.51 -16.64
CA GLN A 4 -34.06 -21.49 -17.18
C GLN A 4 -33.30 -22.70 -16.63
N PRO A 5 -32.63 -23.47 -17.50
CA PRO A 5 -31.81 -24.60 -17.03
C PRO A 5 -30.58 -24.09 -16.31
N LEU A 6 -30.22 -24.79 -15.22
CA LEU A 6 -29.00 -24.58 -14.45
C LEU A 6 -27.76 -24.78 -15.36
N PRO A 7 -26.67 -24.02 -15.13
CA PRO A 7 -25.43 -24.20 -15.88
C PRO A 7 -24.80 -25.58 -15.58
N GLU A 8 -24.32 -26.23 -16.62
CA GLU A 8 -23.64 -27.52 -16.54
C GLU A 8 -22.39 -27.42 -15.64
N VAL A 9 -22.33 -28.32 -14.68
CA VAL A 9 -21.14 -28.53 -13.83
C VAL A 9 -20.02 -29.11 -14.69
N PHE A 10 -18.93 -28.34 -14.86
CA PHE A 10 -17.71 -28.87 -15.50
C PHE A 10 -17.09 -29.94 -14.61
N GLU A 11 -17.19 -31.20 -15.03
CA GLU A 11 -16.43 -32.30 -14.44
C GLU A 11 -14.93 -32.13 -14.75
N VAL A 12 -14.13 -31.94 -13.69
CA VAL A 12 -12.68 -31.96 -13.79
C VAL A 12 -12.24 -33.42 -14.07
N PRO A 13 -11.51 -33.69 -15.17
CA PRO A 13 -11.07 -35.05 -15.45
C PRO A 13 -10.11 -35.56 -14.37
N ALA A 14 -10.40 -36.77 -13.84
CA ALA A 14 -9.57 -37.43 -12.86
C ALA A 14 -8.13 -37.57 -13.37
N LYS A 15 -7.17 -37.10 -12.60
CA LYS A 15 -5.74 -37.27 -12.85
C LYS A 15 -5.40 -38.75 -12.78
N LYS A 16 -4.96 -39.36 -13.92
CA LYS A 16 -4.40 -40.68 -13.92
C LYS A 16 -3.12 -40.69 -13.11
N ASP A 17 -3.09 -41.46 -12.04
CA ASP A 17 -1.88 -41.77 -11.29
C ASP A 17 -0.91 -42.51 -12.18
N ASP A 18 0.13 -41.82 -12.64
CA ASP A 18 1.25 -42.42 -13.35
C ASP A 18 2.24 -42.92 -12.28
N GLU A 19 2.20 -44.23 -12.02
CA GLU A 19 3.17 -44.91 -11.17
C GLU A 19 4.56 -44.88 -11.81
N THR A 20 5.28 -43.76 -11.62
CA THR A 20 6.68 -43.66 -11.99
C THR A 20 7.53 -44.42 -10.95
N LYS A 21 8.00 -45.64 -11.37
CA LYS A 21 9.04 -46.34 -10.63
C LYS A 21 10.22 -45.45 -10.38
N PRO A 22 10.83 -45.48 -9.17
CA PRO A 22 11.97 -44.62 -8.85
C PRO A 22 13.12 -44.88 -9.85
N LYS A 23 13.51 -43.84 -10.58
CA LYS A 23 14.69 -43.89 -11.46
C LYS A 23 15.93 -44.07 -10.60
N LYS A 24 16.69 -45.16 -10.84
CA LYS A 24 17.97 -45.37 -10.22
C LYS A 24 18.91 -44.21 -10.60
N ILE A 25 19.33 -43.41 -9.61
CA ILE A 25 20.32 -42.36 -9.81
C ILE A 25 21.62 -43.02 -10.24
N SER A 26 22.19 -42.62 -11.38
CA SER A 26 23.42 -43.20 -11.87
C SER A 26 24.61 -42.70 -11.00
N LEU A 27 25.60 -43.59 -10.80
CA LEU A 27 26.81 -43.25 -10.03
C LEU A 27 27.52 -42.03 -10.60
N SER A 28 27.45 -41.81 -11.91
CA SER A 28 27.99 -40.63 -12.59
C SER A 28 27.32 -39.30 -12.17
N LEU A 29 26.00 -39.32 -11.90
CA LEU A 29 25.28 -38.14 -11.43
C LEU A 29 25.68 -37.76 -9.99
N VAL A 30 25.89 -38.77 -9.13
CA VAL A 30 26.36 -38.57 -7.75
C VAL A 30 27.76 -37.98 -7.73
N ILE A 31 28.66 -38.48 -8.61
CA ILE A 31 30.03 -37.95 -8.72
C ILE A 31 30.01 -36.50 -9.24
N ALA A 32 29.14 -36.16 -10.19
CA ALA A 32 29.00 -34.77 -10.69
C ALA A 32 28.51 -33.82 -9.62
N ILE A 33 27.56 -34.22 -8.79
CA ILE A 33 27.05 -33.40 -7.67
C ILE A 33 28.12 -33.19 -6.60
N LEU A 34 28.90 -34.21 -6.28
CA LEU A 34 30.02 -34.11 -5.34
C LEU A 34 31.14 -33.22 -5.87
N ALA A 35 31.46 -33.29 -7.18
CA ALA A 35 32.45 -32.41 -7.81
C ALA A 35 32.00 -30.93 -7.82
N LEU A 36 30.70 -30.68 -8.05
CA LEU A 36 30.15 -29.34 -7.98
C LEU A 36 30.16 -28.79 -6.55
N GLY A 37 29.81 -29.61 -5.55
CA GLY A 37 29.87 -29.25 -4.15
C GLY A 37 31.30 -28.92 -3.67
N LEU A 38 32.32 -29.67 -4.11
CA LEU A 38 33.70 -29.39 -3.82
C LEU A 38 34.22 -28.12 -4.48
N SER A 39 33.78 -27.79 -5.70
CA SER A 39 34.15 -26.55 -6.38
C SER A 39 33.54 -25.32 -5.70
N ILE A 40 32.31 -25.41 -5.24
CA ILE A 40 31.65 -24.32 -4.49
C ILE A 40 32.34 -24.14 -3.12
N TYR A 41 32.71 -25.24 -2.45
CA TYR A 41 33.44 -25.18 -1.19
C TYR A 41 34.86 -24.57 -1.33
N SER A 42 35.59 -24.88 -2.41
CA SER A 42 36.89 -24.28 -2.69
C SER A 42 36.84 -22.79 -3.02
N VAL A 43 35.78 -22.34 -3.73
CA VAL A 43 35.55 -20.91 -3.99
C VAL A 43 35.21 -20.17 -2.69
N SER A 44 34.46 -20.80 -1.77
CA SER A 44 34.14 -20.21 -0.46
C SER A 44 35.39 -20.07 0.47
N GLN A 45 36.40 -20.94 0.34
CA GLN A 45 37.61 -20.86 1.15
C GLN A 45 38.64 -19.85 0.62
N ASN A 46 38.65 -19.58 -0.69
CA ASN A 46 39.56 -18.61 -1.31
C ASN A 46 39.04 -17.16 -1.31
N GLY A 47 37.84 -16.91 -0.78
CA GLY A 47 37.24 -15.59 -0.71
C GLY A 47 37.76 -14.69 0.44
N ASN A 48 38.74 -15.11 1.22
CA ASN A 48 39.28 -14.32 2.32
C ASN A 48 40.58 -13.57 1.99
N ASP A 49 41.05 -13.62 0.74
CA ASP A 49 42.13 -12.71 0.33
C ASP A 49 41.49 -11.33 0.01
N ALA A 50 41.77 -10.41 0.93
CA ALA A 50 41.40 -9.01 0.83
C ALA A 50 41.74 -8.44 -0.54
N VAL A 51 40.72 -8.14 -1.33
CA VAL A 51 40.80 -7.13 -2.39
C VAL A 51 40.93 -5.78 -1.69
N SER A 52 42.15 -5.43 -1.32
CA SER A 52 42.52 -4.09 -0.91
C SER A 52 42.43 -3.17 -2.12
N GLY A 53 41.52 -2.23 -2.07
CA GLY A 53 41.67 -1.01 -2.84
C GLY A 53 40.74 -0.87 -4.03
N THR A 54 39.56 -0.42 -3.80
CA THR A 54 38.99 0.80 -4.37
C THR A 54 37.97 1.29 -3.36
N ASN A 55 38.07 2.56 -2.96
CA ASN A 55 37.04 3.24 -2.21
C ASN A 55 35.72 3.22 -3.00
N SER A 56 34.98 2.12 -2.95
CA SER A 56 33.53 2.24 -3.00
C SER A 56 33.20 2.88 -1.65
N GLU A 57 33.06 4.19 -1.63
CA GLU A 57 32.22 4.82 -0.61
C GLU A 57 31.00 3.92 -0.53
N ALA A 58 30.80 3.27 0.63
CA ALA A 58 29.60 2.52 0.90
C ALA A 58 28.48 3.48 0.55
N ILE A 59 27.68 3.14 -0.47
CA ILE A 59 26.47 3.87 -0.79
C ILE A 59 25.75 3.95 0.53
N GLY A 60 25.71 5.15 1.12
CA GLY A 60 25.37 5.36 2.53
C GLY A 60 24.16 4.52 2.87
N ASN A 61 24.16 3.97 4.09
CA ASN A 61 23.08 3.12 4.59
C ASN A 61 21.78 3.92 4.65
N ASN A 62 21.20 4.15 3.46
CA ASN A 62 19.96 4.89 3.31
C ASN A 62 18.83 3.89 3.51
N ASP A 63 18.29 3.85 4.71
CA ASP A 63 17.21 2.99 5.15
C ASP A 63 15.95 3.09 4.27
N LEU A 64 15.80 4.19 3.50
CA LEU A 64 14.66 4.41 2.59
C LEU A 64 14.61 3.45 1.39
N TYR A 65 15.68 2.73 1.08
CA TYR A 65 15.73 1.79 -0.07
C TYR A 65 15.47 0.33 0.30
N SER A 66 15.20 0.04 1.56
CA SER A 66 14.94 -1.31 2.06
C SER A 66 13.75 -1.33 3.02
N ALA A 67 13.13 -2.50 3.16
CA ALA A 67 12.10 -2.68 4.18
C ALA A 67 12.67 -2.42 5.58
N PRO A 68 11.89 -1.84 6.50
CA PRO A 68 12.32 -1.60 7.87
C PRO A 68 12.55 -2.91 8.63
N ALA A 69 13.53 -2.95 9.52
CA ALA A 69 13.83 -4.12 10.34
C ALA A 69 12.69 -4.48 11.32
N ASN A 70 11.92 -3.47 11.75
CA ASN A 70 10.79 -3.57 12.67
C ASN A 70 9.45 -3.36 11.97
N LEU A 71 9.26 -3.97 10.80
CA LEU A 71 8.07 -3.81 9.97
C LEU A 71 6.74 -4.03 10.73
N PRO A 72 6.56 -5.05 11.59
CA PRO A 72 5.31 -5.21 12.35
C PRO A 72 4.99 -4.02 13.27
N ASP A 73 5.99 -3.46 13.95
CA ASP A 73 5.78 -2.31 14.84
C ASP A 73 5.43 -1.04 14.04
N MET A 74 6.04 -0.88 12.86
CA MET A 74 5.73 0.22 11.96
C MET A 74 4.30 0.12 11.44
N ILE A 75 3.87 -1.07 10.99
CA ILE A 75 2.48 -1.31 10.55
C ILE A 75 1.52 -0.95 11.68
N ALA A 76 1.71 -1.52 12.87
CA ALA A 76 0.84 -1.27 14.03
C ALA A 76 0.78 0.21 14.43
N LYS A 77 1.83 0.97 14.16
CA LYS A 77 1.84 2.43 14.39
C LYS A 77 1.05 3.17 13.32
N VAL A 78 1.21 2.81 12.05
CA VAL A 78 0.50 3.46 10.93
C VAL A 78 -1.00 3.17 11.03
N GLU A 79 -1.40 1.95 11.39
CA GLU A 79 -2.81 1.54 11.57
C GLU A 79 -3.59 2.43 12.54
N GLN A 80 -2.92 2.96 13.57
CA GLN A 80 -3.58 3.83 14.56
C GLN A 80 -4.04 5.17 13.99
N SER A 81 -3.51 5.55 12.83
CA SER A 81 -3.85 6.79 12.15
C SER A 81 -4.93 6.61 11.09
N LEU A 82 -5.35 5.37 10.81
CA LEU A 82 -6.30 5.07 9.74
C LEU A 82 -7.75 5.22 10.18
N VAL A 83 -8.59 5.53 9.21
CA VAL A 83 -10.05 5.51 9.34
C VAL A 83 -10.66 4.83 8.12
N ASP A 84 -11.84 4.24 8.32
CA ASP A 84 -12.71 3.78 7.24
C ASP A 84 -13.77 4.85 6.96
N ILE A 85 -13.97 5.18 5.68
CA ILE A 85 -14.87 6.26 5.27
C ILE A 85 -15.94 5.69 4.37
N MET A 86 -17.20 5.97 4.71
CA MET A 86 -18.35 5.56 3.92
C MET A 86 -19.24 6.74 3.56
N CYS A 87 -19.60 6.83 2.27
CA CYS A 87 -20.57 7.75 1.72
C CYS A 87 -21.67 6.96 0.99
N GLY A 88 -22.70 6.55 1.73
CA GLY A 88 -23.72 5.66 1.21
C GLY A 88 -23.16 4.27 0.90
N ASP A 89 -23.15 3.88 -0.40
CA ASP A 89 -22.62 2.62 -0.89
C ASP A 89 -21.19 2.77 -1.50
N SER A 90 -20.60 3.95 -1.41
CA SER A 90 -19.22 4.24 -1.80
C SER A 90 -18.37 4.44 -0.55
N GLY A 91 -17.10 4.12 -0.63
CA GLY A 91 -16.20 4.30 0.49
C GLY A 91 -14.74 4.12 0.13
N GLY A 92 -13.90 4.34 1.12
CA GLY A 92 -12.46 4.25 1.00
C GLY A 92 -11.78 4.39 2.36
N THR A 93 -10.51 4.66 2.31
CA THR A 93 -9.65 4.85 3.48
C THR A 93 -9.37 6.33 3.68
N GLY A 94 -9.10 6.73 4.92
CA GLY A 94 -8.48 8.00 5.26
C GLY A 94 -7.43 7.80 6.32
N PHE A 95 -6.68 8.84 6.61
CA PHE A 95 -5.70 8.85 7.70
C PHE A 95 -5.57 10.24 8.31
N ALA A 96 -5.22 10.27 9.60
CA ALA A 96 -5.02 11.52 10.32
C ALA A 96 -3.69 12.18 9.96
N LEU A 97 -3.75 13.48 9.70
CA LEU A 97 -2.62 14.37 9.53
C LEU A 97 -2.53 15.33 10.72
N ASP A 98 -1.34 15.84 11.01
CA ASP A 98 -1.19 16.89 12.02
C ASP A 98 -1.64 18.23 11.45
N GLY A 99 -2.41 18.99 12.23
CA GLY A 99 -2.90 20.26 11.77
C GLY A 99 -4.00 20.87 12.64
N ASP A 100 -4.34 22.11 12.31
CA ASP A 100 -5.39 22.87 12.97
C ASP A 100 -6.77 22.32 12.59
N VAL A 101 -7.66 22.28 13.56
CA VAL A 101 -9.06 21.83 13.40
C VAL A 101 -10.03 22.92 13.79
N SER A 102 -11.24 22.88 13.23
CA SER A 102 -12.34 23.76 13.62
C SER A 102 -12.78 23.52 15.06
N GLU A 103 -13.43 24.49 15.65
CA GLU A 103 -13.98 24.36 17.02
C GLU A 103 -14.94 23.17 17.13
N GLY A 104 -14.67 22.28 18.08
CA GLY A 104 -15.44 21.06 18.32
C GLY A 104 -14.91 19.82 17.61
N TYR A 105 -13.89 19.94 16.77
CA TYR A 105 -13.22 18.82 16.12
C TYR A 105 -11.84 18.54 16.76
N ALA A 106 -11.26 17.38 16.49
CA ALA A 106 -10.05 16.93 17.16
C ALA A 106 -8.97 16.37 16.22
N SER A 107 -9.32 15.91 15.03
CA SER A 107 -8.36 15.44 14.03
C SER A 107 -8.78 15.85 12.63
N VAL A 108 -7.80 16.14 11.77
CA VAL A 108 -7.95 16.28 10.32
C VAL A 108 -7.66 14.93 9.69
N ILE A 109 -8.53 14.50 8.80
CA ILE A 109 -8.42 13.26 8.03
C ILE A 109 -8.23 13.62 6.57
N VAL A 110 -7.20 13.05 5.97
CA VAL A 110 -6.94 13.11 4.53
C VAL A 110 -7.58 11.92 3.84
N THR A 111 -8.18 12.14 2.69
CA THR A 111 -8.71 11.11 1.78
C THR A 111 -8.74 11.64 0.35
N ASN A 112 -9.28 10.85 -0.59
CA ASN A 112 -9.52 11.33 -1.95
C ASN A 112 -10.90 12.01 -2.09
N HIS A 113 -11.01 12.94 -3.06
CA HIS A 113 -12.28 13.56 -3.42
C HIS A 113 -13.32 12.52 -3.87
N HIS A 114 -12.93 11.55 -4.73
CA HIS A 114 -13.85 10.54 -5.22
C HIS A 114 -14.41 9.63 -4.11
N VAL A 115 -13.75 9.53 -2.95
CA VAL A 115 -14.26 8.79 -1.78
C VAL A 115 -15.48 9.50 -1.18
N ILE A 116 -15.48 10.84 -1.17
CA ILE A 116 -16.54 11.67 -0.61
C ILE A 116 -17.52 12.22 -1.63
N GLU A 117 -17.29 11.99 -2.93
CA GLU A 117 -18.09 12.55 -4.03
C GLU A 117 -19.59 12.29 -3.85
N LYS A 118 -19.96 11.09 -3.43
CA LYS A 118 -21.34 10.73 -3.19
C LYS A 118 -21.97 11.50 -2.01
N CYS A 119 -21.23 11.71 -0.94
CA CYS A 119 -21.68 12.54 0.17
C CYS A 119 -21.95 13.97 -0.28
N LEU A 120 -21.05 14.55 -1.08
CA LEU A 120 -21.24 15.89 -1.67
C LEU A 120 -22.47 15.96 -2.55
N ALA A 121 -22.68 14.94 -3.41
CA ALA A 121 -23.83 14.90 -4.32
C ALA A 121 -25.17 14.77 -3.58
N GLU A 122 -25.21 14.05 -2.47
CA GLU A 122 -26.42 13.83 -1.66
C GLU A 122 -26.59 14.88 -0.55
N GLY A 123 -25.58 15.73 -0.31
CA GLY A 123 -25.59 16.75 0.76
C GLY A 123 -25.61 16.14 2.16
N ILE A 124 -24.90 15.04 2.36
CA ILE A 124 -24.74 14.34 3.63
C ILE A 124 -23.29 14.36 4.09
N GLU A 125 -23.05 14.19 5.37
CA GLU A 125 -21.70 13.98 5.90
C GLU A 125 -21.29 12.50 5.79
N PRO A 126 -19.98 12.19 5.69
CA PRO A 126 -19.51 10.82 5.66
C PRO A 126 -19.67 10.14 7.02
N THR A 127 -19.92 8.83 7.01
CA THR A 127 -19.71 7.99 8.19
C THR A 127 -18.23 7.64 8.27
N VAL A 128 -17.60 7.94 9.41
CA VAL A 128 -16.19 7.64 9.63
C VAL A 128 -16.06 6.68 10.81
N ALA A 129 -15.48 5.52 10.56
CA ALA A 129 -15.21 4.51 11.57
C ALA A 129 -13.72 4.49 11.93
N ILE A 130 -13.44 4.30 13.22
CA ILE A 130 -12.10 4.32 13.83
C ILE A 130 -11.85 3.09 14.69
N GLY A 131 -10.61 2.95 15.12
CA GLY A 131 -10.20 1.85 15.99
C GLY A 131 -9.74 0.62 15.23
N PRO A 132 -9.21 -0.40 15.92
CA PRO A 132 -8.58 -1.55 15.28
C PRO A 132 -9.55 -2.41 14.47
N ASP A 133 -10.82 -2.42 14.85
CA ASP A 133 -11.87 -3.23 14.22
C ASP A 133 -12.89 -2.37 13.47
N TYR A 134 -12.71 -1.04 13.44
CA TYR A 134 -13.60 -0.06 12.80
C TYR A 134 -15.08 -0.19 13.25
N GLU A 135 -15.28 -0.56 14.52
CA GLU A 135 -16.62 -0.67 15.14
C GLU A 135 -17.08 0.64 15.78
N GLU A 136 -16.17 1.57 16.03
CA GLU A 136 -16.47 2.87 16.64
C GLU A 136 -16.64 3.93 15.57
N GLU A 137 -17.83 4.51 15.48
CA GLU A 137 -18.08 5.67 14.59
C GLU A 137 -17.81 6.97 15.33
N THR A 138 -17.34 7.98 14.59
CA THR A 138 -17.10 9.34 15.08
C THR A 138 -17.86 10.35 14.23
N ASP A 139 -18.31 11.44 14.86
CA ASP A 139 -18.91 12.55 14.11
C ASP A 139 -17.86 13.15 13.16
N ALA A 140 -18.26 13.34 11.92
CA ALA A 140 -17.39 13.78 10.85
C ALA A 140 -18.04 14.92 10.04
N LYS A 141 -17.20 15.75 9.42
CA LYS A 141 -17.61 16.83 8.53
C LYS A 141 -16.61 16.98 7.40
N ILE A 142 -17.11 17.12 6.17
CA ILE A 142 -16.28 17.50 5.05
C ILE A 142 -15.81 18.93 5.26
N TYR A 143 -14.48 19.12 5.36
CA TYR A 143 -13.86 20.43 5.61
C TYR A 143 -13.53 21.15 4.31
N SER A 144 -12.80 20.49 3.40
CA SER A 144 -12.44 21.03 2.10
C SER A 144 -12.13 19.90 1.11
N PHE A 145 -12.10 20.21 -0.17
CA PHE A 145 -11.71 19.26 -1.22
C PHE A 145 -11.18 19.97 -2.47
N ASP A 146 -10.42 19.26 -3.25
CA ASP A 146 -9.92 19.63 -4.57
C ASP A 146 -10.26 18.50 -5.54
N GLU A 147 -11.23 18.71 -6.41
CA GLU A 147 -11.69 17.72 -7.39
C GLU A 147 -10.64 17.46 -8.47
N ASP A 148 -9.91 18.50 -8.90
CA ASP A 148 -8.92 18.40 -9.97
C ASP A 148 -7.72 17.53 -9.56
N ASN A 149 -7.36 17.57 -8.28
CA ASN A 149 -6.24 16.80 -7.72
C ASN A 149 -6.69 15.56 -6.95
N ASP A 150 -7.99 15.29 -6.91
CA ASP A 150 -8.61 14.14 -6.21
C ASP A 150 -8.22 14.06 -4.73
N LEU A 151 -8.27 15.19 -4.02
CA LEU A 151 -7.94 15.31 -2.60
C LEU A 151 -9.13 15.82 -1.80
N ALA A 152 -9.24 15.37 -0.54
CA ALA A 152 -10.24 15.86 0.39
C ALA A 152 -9.77 15.83 1.83
N LEU A 153 -10.30 16.75 2.65
CA LEU A 153 -10.11 16.83 4.09
C LEU A 153 -11.45 16.68 4.80
N ILE A 154 -11.45 15.85 5.83
CA ILE A 154 -12.56 15.62 6.74
C ILE A 154 -12.09 15.97 8.16
N GLU A 155 -12.90 16.64 8.94
CA GLU A 155 -12.67 16.83 10.37
C GLU A 155 -13.51 15.82 11.16
N ILE A 156 -12.91 15.19 12.18
CA ILE A 156 -13.61 14.28 13.11
C ILE A 156 -13.49 14.75 14.55
N THR A 157 -14.48 14.40 15.37
CA THR A 157 -14.53 14.81 16.78
C THR A 157 -13.63 13.98 17.69
N THR A 158 -13.17 12.82 17.23
CA THR A 158 -12.26 11.95 17.98
C THR A 158 -10.80 12.26 17.65
N LYS A 159 -9.95 12.36 18.68
CA LYS A 159 -8.50 12.49 18.46
C LYS A 159 -7.88 11.13 18.22
N ILE A 160 -7.24 10.98 17.06
CA ILE A 160 -6.40 9.81 16.72
C ILE A 160 -4.97 10.27 16.41
N PRO A 161 -3.96 9.37 16.47
CA PRO A 161 -2.58 9.71 16.11
C PRO A 161 -2.47 10.17 14.66
N SER A 162 -1.69 11.19 14.39
CA SER A 162 -1.36 11.65 13.03
C SER A 162 -0.14 10.90 12.49
N LEU A 163 -0.08 10.73 11.16
CA LEU A 163 1.11 10.24 10.48
C LEU A 163 2.15 11.36 10.38
N PRO A 164 3.44 11.04 10.59
CA PRO A 164 4.51 11.98 10.26
C PRO A 164 4.64 12.08 8.73
N GLU A 165 4.87 13.29 8.24
CA GLU A 165 5.17 13.53 6.83
C GLU A 165 6.67 13.37 6.55
N ALA A 166 7.01 12.90 5.35
CA ALA A 166 8.38 12.92 4.89
C ALA A 166 8.82 14.36 4.63
N THR A 167 10.06 14.67 4.95
CA THR A 167 10.63 16.02 4.74
C THR A 167 11.23 16.20 3.34
N GLU A 168 11.18 15.22 2.49
CA GLU A 168 11.69 15.21 1.12
C GLU A 168 10.71 14.46 0.21
N PHE A 169 10.60 14.92 -1.03
CA PHE A 169 9.89 14.20 -2.09
C PHE A 169 10.36 12.77 -2.24
N ALA A 170 9.43 11.87 -2.51
CA ALA A 170 9.73 10.48 -2.77
C ALA A 170 10.74 10.33 -3.92
N LYS A 171 11.62 9.35 -3.84
CA LYS A 171 12.64 9.09 -4.87
C LYS A 171 12.53 7.69 -5.42
N ARG A 172 12.82 7.54 -6.70
CA ARG A 172 12.87 6.22 -7.36
C ARG A 172 13.74 5.26 -6.59
N GLY A 173 13.20 4.07 -6.34
CA GLY A 173 13.85 3.02 -5.58
C GLY A 173 13.50 3.01 -4.10
N TRP A 174 12.94 4.07 -3.53
CA TRP A 174 12.49 4.05 -2.14
C TRP A 174 11.52 2.90 -1.91
N TRP A 175 11.69 2.20 -0.82
CA TRP A 175 10.70 1.23 -0.36
C TRP A 175 9.41 1.95 0.01
N SER A 176 8.28 1.32 -0.32
CA SER A 176 6.97 1.89 -0.04
C SER A 176 6.00 0.85 0.46
N MET A 177 5.08 1.25 1.32
CA MET A 177 3.94 0.48 1.80
C MET A 177 2.67 1.28 1.55
N ALA A 178 1.75 0.69 0.78
CA ALA A 178 0.38 1.16 0.69
C ALA A 178 -0.48 0.41 1.71
N ILE A 179 -1.30 1.12 2.46
CA ILE A 179 -2.20 0.54 3.46
C ILE A 179 -3.60 1.13 3.31
N GLY A 180 -4.61 0.34 3.59
CA GLY A 180 -6.01 0.77 3.52
C GLY A 180 -7.00 -0.36 3.71
N ASN A 181 -8.26 -0.13 3.39
CA ASN A 181 -9.40 -0.99 3.65
C ASN A 181 -10.05 -1.47 2.33
N PRO A 182 -9.38 -2.33 1.53
CA PRO A 182 -9.95 -2.78 0.27
C PRO A 182 -11.15 -3.69 0.49
N TYR A 183 -12.17 -3.52 -0.36
CA TYR A 183 -13.33 -4.39 -0.40
C TYR A 183 -13.11 -5.54 -1.38
N ASP A 184 -13.17 -6.78 -0.88
CA ASP A 184 -13.13 -7.98 -1.70
C ASP A 184 -14.55 -8.37 -2.11
N SER A 185 -14.92 -8.09 -3.35
CA SER A 185 -16.25 -8.40 -3.89
C SER A 185 -16.49 -9.91 -4.10
N GLY A 186 -15.45 -10.73 -4.12
CA GLY A 186 -15.58 -12.19 -4.26
C GLY A 186 -16.02 -12.86 -2.96
N PHE A 187 -15.61 -12.30 -1.83
CA PHE A 187 -16.01 -12.77 -0.49
C PHE A 187 -16.96 -11.81 0.22
N GLU A 188 -17.31 -10.67 -0.40
CA GLU A 188 -18.18 -9.64 0.16
C GLU A 188 -17.70 -9.16 1.55
N VAL A 189 -16.40 -8.88 1.67
CA VAL A 189 -15.74 -8.49 2.93
C VAL A 189 -14.79 -7.32 2.72
N THR A 190 -14.73 -6.40 3.70
CA THR A 190 -13.68 -5.39 3.78
C THR A 190 -12.46 -6.00 4.48
N LEU A 191 -11.30 -5.86 3.85
CA LEU A 191 -10.03 -6.29 4.41
C LEU A 191 -9.38 -5.10 5.12
N TYR A 192 -9.76 -4.87 6.36
CA TYR A 192 -9.24 -3.76 7.14
C TYR A 192 -7.72 -3.82 7.31
N ASN A 193 -7.07 -2.65 7.24
CA ASN A 193 -5.63 -2.49 7.41
C ASN A 193 -4.79 -3.37 6.47
N ASN A 194 -5.30 -3.65 5.27
CA ASN A 194 -4.58 -4.44 4.29
C ASN A 194 -3.32 -3.71 3.81
N VAL A 195 -2.17 -4.35 3.93
CA VAL A 195 -0.87 -3.79 3.53
C VAL A 195 -0.35 -4.44 2.26
N THR A 196 0.21 -3.63 1.38
CA THR A 196 0.97 -4.08 0.21
C THR A 196 2.31 -3.37 0.17
N PHE A 197 3.33 -4.06 -0.34
CA PHE A 197 4.70 -3.58 -0.32
C PHE A 197 5.26 -3.43 -1.73
N GLY A 198 6.11 -2.45 -1.91
CA GLY A 198 6.76 -2.21 -3.19
C GLY A 198 7.89 -1.21 -3.10
N ASN A 199 8.17 -0.59 -4.24
CA ASN A 199 9.15 0.47 -4.35
C ASN A 199 8.58 1.56 -5.26
N ILE A 200 8.99 2.80 -5.03
CA ILE A 200 8.73 3.91 -5.94
C ILE A 200 9.46 3.65 -7.26
N THR A 201 8.72 3.54 -8.34
CA THR A 201 9.27 3.27 -9.68
C THR A 201 9.49 4.54 -10.48
N ASN A 202 8.65 5.54 -10.27
CA ASN A 202 8.77 6.84 -10.90
C ASN A 202 8.11 7.93 -10.05
N VAL A 203 8.54 9.17 -10.25
CA VAL A 203 7.89 10.38 -9.72
C VAL A 203 7.68 11.30 -10.91
N VAL A 204 6.47 11.78 -11.13
CA VAL A 204 6.09 12.61 -12.26
C VAL A 204 5.60 13.95 -11.77
N ASP A 205 6.24 15.01 -12.27
CA ASP A 205 5.94 16.42 -12.01
C ASP A 205 5.93 16.79 -10.50
N GLU A 206 6.69 16.00 -9.67
CA GLU A 206 6.71 16.15 -8.20
C GLU A 206 5.31 16.06 -7.56
N PHE A 207 4.38 15.41 -8.28
CA PHE A 207 2.96 15.33 -7.92
C PHE A 207 2.45 13.88 -7.85
N PHE A 208 2.98 12.99 -8.70
CA PHE A 208 2.52 11.60 -8.76
C PHE A 208 3.64 10.61 -8.46
N ASN A 209 3.41 9.78 -7.46
CA ASN A 209 4.27 8.67 -7.10
C ASN A 209 3.76 7.35 -7.71
N TYR A 210 4.52 6.78 -8.64
CA TYR A 210 4.27 5.46 -9.18
C TYR A 210 4.95 4.42 -8.31
N THR A 211 4.19 3.42 -7.86
CA THR A 211 4.71 2.36 -6.97
C THR A 211 4.39 0.95 -7.47
N THR A 212 5.19 -0.03 -7.07
CA THR A 212 4.87 -1.46 -7.22
C THR A 212 4.05 -2.02 -6.06
N ALA A 213 3.85 -1.27 -4.98
CA ALA A 213 2.86 -1.61 -3.96
C ALA A 213 1.47 -1.61 -4.60
N THR A 214 0.74 -2.70 -4.48
CA THR A 214 -0.56 -2.84 -5.14
C THR A 214 -1.60 -1.95 -4.45
N ILE A 215 -2.27 -1.11 -5.25
CA ILE A 215 -3.40 -0.30 -4.82
C ILE A 215 -4.67 -0.98 -5.34
N ASN A 216 -5.57 -1.36 -4.45
CA ASN A 216 -6.86 -1.98 -4.76
C ASN A 216 -8.00 -1.01 -4.45
N LYS A 217 -9.18 -1.29 -5.03
CA LYS A 217 -10.39 -0.52 -4.72
C LYS A 217 -10.70 -0.59 -3.21
N GLY A 218 -10.82 0.56 -2.57
CA GLY A 218 -10.97 0.72 -1.13
C GLY A 218 -9.68 1.20 -0.43
N ASN A 219 -8.49 1.03 -1.04
CA ASN A 219 -7.26 1.66 -0.57
C ASN A 219 -7.20 3.17 -0.89
N SER A 220 -8.09 3.64 -1.77
CA SER A 220 -8.21 5.07 -2.13
C SER A 220 -8.33 5.94 -0.89
N GLY A 221 -7.54 7.00 -0.83
CA GLY A 221 -7.46 7.92 0.31
C GLY A 221 -6.57 7.43 1.45
N GLY A 222 -6.13 6.16 1.44
CA GLY A 222 -5.17 5.64 2.41
C GLY A 222 -3.73 6.11 2.12
N PRO A 223 -2.82 6.03 3.10
CA PRO A 223 -1.47 6.53 2.94
C PRO A 223 -0.58 5.57 2.15
N LEU A 224 0.36 6.15 1.39
CA LEU A 224 1.59 5.53 0.93
C LEU A 224 2.71 6.02 1.84
N VAL A 225 3.41 5.12 2.52
CA VAL A 225 4.49 5.47 3.44
C VAL A 225 5.83 4.88 3.04
N ASN A 226 6.92 5.55 3.43
CA ASN A 226 8.28 5.05 3.26
C ASN A 226 8.69 4.06 4.37
N SER A 227 9.94 3.58 4.36
CA SER A 227 10.46 2.64 5.36
C SER A 227 10.63 3.18 6.78
N ARG A 228 10.39 4.47 6.98
CA ARG A 228 10.33 5.10 8.32
C ARG A 228 8.90 5.25 8.83
N GLY A 229 7.89 4.86 8.02
CA GLY A 229 6.48 5.11 8.30
C GLY A 229 6.07 6.56 8.11
N GLU A 230 6.85 7.33 7.34
CA GLU A 230 6.55 8.71 6.98
C GLU A 230 5.69 8.73 5.71
N LEU A 231 4.68 9.58 5.68
CA LEU A 231 3.80 9.80 4.54
C LEU A 231 4.61 10.30 3.33
N ILE A 232 4.42 9.68 2.18
CA ILE A 232 5.00 10.08 0.88
C ILE A 232 3.94 10.20 -0.21
N GLY A 233 2.67 9.93 0.10
CA GLY A 233 1.59 10.11 -0.85
C GLY A 233 0.28 9.50 -0.39
N ILE A 234 -0.79 9.82 -1.13
CA ILE A 234 -2.16 9.36 -0.93
C ILE A 234 -2.51 8.37 -2.04
N ASN A 235 -2.80 7.12 -1.69
CA ASN A 235 -3.19 6.08 -2.64
C ASN A 235 -4.45 6.53 -3.42
N THR A 236 -4.38 6.61 -4.74
CA THR A 236 -5.45 7.23 -5.52
C THR A 236 -5.96 6.33 -6.62
N TRP A 237 -5.09 5.90 -7.54
CA TRP A 237 -5.50 5.14 -8.71
C TRP A 237 -4.72 3.83 -8.89
N ALA A 238 -5.44 2.83 -9.40
CA ALA A 238 -4.82 1.67 -10.02
C ALA A 238 -5.41 1.50 -11.42
N SER A 239 -4.55 1.44 -12.44
CA SER A 239 -5.02 1.05 -13.77
C SER A 239 -5.19 -0.46 -13.81
N SER A 240 -6.38 -0.94 -14.14
CA SER A 240 -6.62 -2.36 -14.35
C SER A 240 -6.21 -2.76 -15.77
N GLY A 241 -5.09 -3.49 -15.90
CA GLY A 241 -4.77 -4.36 -17.03
C GLY A 241 -5.19 -3.92 -18.43
N THR A 242 -4.75 -2.74 -18.88
CA THR A 242 -4.74 -2.36 -20.29
C THR A 242 -3.49 -2.94 -20.96
N GLU A 243 -3.40 -2.86 -22.30
CA GLU A 243 -2.17 -3.23 -23.03
C GLU A 243 -0.93 -2.49 -22.50
N ASP A 244 -1.11 -1.39 -21.77
CA ASP A 244 -0.07 -0.53 -21.21
C ASP A 244 0.45 -0.98 -19.82
N GLY A 245 -0.11 -2.03 -19.22
CA GLY A 245 0.30 -2.58 -17.91
C GLY A 245 -0.58 -2.15 -16.75
N VAL A 246 -0.16 -2.52 -15.54
CA VAL A 246 -0.81 -2.14 -14.28
C VAL A 246 0.02 -1.04 -13.62
N TRP A 247 -0.61 0.10 -13.38
CA TRP A 247 0.01 1.24 -12.69
C TRP A 247 -0.70 1.47 -11.36
N ASN A 248 0.07 1.58 -10.29
CA ASN A 248 -0.42 2.02 -8.99
C ASN A 248 0.15 3.41 -8.73
N ILE A 249 -0.74 4.36 -8.48
CA ILE A 249 -0.41 5.79 -8.44
C ILE A 249 -0.93 6.38 -7.14
N ALA A 250 -0.06 7.07 -6.43
CA ALA A 250 -0.42 7.92 -5.30
C ALA A 250 -0.18 9.38 -5.67
N VAL A 251 -1.05 10.27 -5.21
CA VAL A 251 -0.80 11.72 -5.22
C VAL A 251 0.25 12.01 -4.16
N ASP A 252 1.27 12.79 -4.48
CA ASP A 252 2.33 13.15 -3.53
C ASP A 252 1.77 13.92 -2.34
N SER A 253 2.34 13.73 -1.14
CA SER A 253 1.86 14.39 0.07
C SER A 253 2.01 15.91 0.03
N ASP A 254 3.03 16.41 -0.63
CA ASP A 254 3.24 17.87 -0.76
C ASP A 254 2.12 18.57 -1.54
N ALA A 255 1.38 17.83 -2.39
CA ALA A 255 0.19 18.35 -3.05
C ALA A 255 -0.91 18.78 -2.08
N LEU A 256 -1.01 18.15 -0.90
CA LEU A 256 -1.94 18.59 0.16
C LEU A 256 -1.65 20.01 0.59
N CYS A 257 -0.38 20.32 0.86
CA CYS A 257 0.08 21.62 1.33
C CYS A 257 -0.12 22.72 0.27
N GLU A 258 0.09 22.37 -1.00
CA GLU A 258 -0.08 23.33 -2.09
C GLU A 258 -1.55 23.64 -2.42
N LYS A 259 -2.44 22.65 -2.26
CA LYS A 259 -3.79 22.72 -2.82
C LYS A 259 -4.90 22.86 -1.81
N LEU A 260 -4.75 22.28 -0.62
CA LEU A 260 -5.88 22.10 0.27
C LEU A 260 -5.63 22.53 1.71
N TYR A 261 -4.39 22.50 2.18
CA TYR A 261 -4.09 22.57 3.60
C TYR A 261 -2.88 23.47 3.86
N ASP A 262 -2.95 24.29 4.89
CA ASP A 262 -1.80 25.09 5.37
C ASP A 262 -0.93 24.18 6.26
N CYS A 263 0.10 23.60 5.70
CA CYS A 263 1.02 22.71 6.42
C CYS A 263 1.98 23.47 7.35
N GLY A 264 1.90 24.79 7.39
CA GLY A 264 2.76 25.66 8.21
C GLY A 264 4.24 25.58 7.78
N GLU A 265 4.86 26.69 7.44
CA GLU A 265 6.32 26.78 7.26
C GLU A 265 7.07 26.75 8.60
#